data_fd04103b8926847ebad938fe679520e8
#
_entry.id   fd04103b8926847ebad938fe679520e8
#
_cell.length_a   1.000
_cell.length_b   1.000
_cell.length_c   1.000
_cell.angle_alpha   90.00
_cell.angle_beta   90.00
_cell.angle_gamma   90.00
#
_symmetry.space_group_name_H-M   'P 1'
#
loop_
_entity.id
_entity.type
_entity.pdbx_description
1 polymer ?
#
loop_
_entity_poly.entity_id
_entity_poly.type
_entity_poly.pdbx_seq_one_letter_code
_entity_poly.pdbx_strand_id
1 'polypeptide(L)'
;FEDYLNEENHYLPPDNVQEFPLPDVACRTSPTNIGMALLSCLSAWDLGLAKERQVVMLLSRMLDTVEALPKWNGHLYNWYNTRLAQPMEPAYISTVDSGNLCGCLIALSAGLQEKGYPELETRAKQLADAMQFAPLYDRNRNLFYIGYDCTKGAYSKSWYDLMASEARLSSYIATARGDVDVRHWARLNRSLVGRRRYCGMVSWSGTMFEYFMPQLLLPSPADSMIYETLCFCVCTQMDWGAATRTPWGISESAFYALDAGDHYRYKAHGIPALGMKRDLEQDLVVAPYATFLTLNLVPRAAVKNLKWLRTLGAAGRYGLYEALDFTPGRSNGQKTGIPVRSWMAHHLGMSLIAIDNALGGQCMVRRFLQDPSMGAYQELLQEKIPVTVPVMEGQP
;
A
#
# COMPACT_ATOMS: atom_id res chain seq x y z
N PHE A 1 13.30 -8.65 5.06
CA PHE A 1 13.63 -7.62 6.05
C PHE A 1 14.86 -8.02 6.89
N GLU A 2 14.92 -9.25 7.42
CA GLU A 2 15.98 -9.69 8.33
C GLU A 2 17.39 -9.47 7.75
N ASP A 3 17.62 -9.74 6.45
CA ASP A 3 18.92 -9.57 5.81
C ASP A 3 19.34 -8.09 5.62
N TYR A 4 18.39 -7.16 5.57
CA TYR A 4 18.65 -5.79 5.15
C TYR A 4 18.31 -4.71 6.21
N LEU A 5 17.58 -5.05 7.27
CA LEU A 5 17.43 -4.16 8.43
C LEU A 5 18.67 -4.29 9.33
N ASN A 6 19.79 -3.74 8.89
CA ASN A 6 21.11 -3.87 9.48
C ASN A 6 21.81 -2.50 9.61
N GLU A 7 22.97 -2.46 10.28
CA GLU A 7 23.75 -1.23 10.48
C GLU A 7 24.18 -0.57 9.17
N GLU A 8 24.49 -1.35 8.15
CA GLU A 8 24.91 -0.85 6.85
C GLU A 8 23.83 -0.01 6.15
N ASN A 9 22.55 -0.38 6.36
CA ASN A 9 21.38 0.37 5.87
C ASN A 9 20.77 1.29 6.93
N HIS A 10 21.44 1.58 8.03
CA HIS A 10 20.89 2.34 9.15
C HIS A 10 19.53 1.79 9.63
N TYR A 11 19.34 0.46 9.55
CA TYR A 11 18.08 -0.23 9.84
C TYR A 11 16.88 0.27 9.01
N LEU A 12 17.13 0.91 7.86
CA LEU A 12 16.11 1.28 6.88
C LEU A 12 15.93 0.16 5.85
N PRO A 13 14.71 -0.18 5.44
CA PRO A 13 14.50 -1.18 4.40
C PRO A 13 14.89 -0.62 3.03
N PRO A 14 15.78 -1.28 2.26
CA PRO A 14 15.95 -0.96 0.85
C PRO A 14 14.63 -1.09 0.07
N ASP A 15 14.46 -0.30 -0.98
CA ASP A 15 13.24 -0.28 -1.77
C ASP A 15 12.91 -1.63 -2.38
N ASN A 16 13.91 -2.25 -3.00
CA ASN A 16 13.77 -3.58 -3.57
C ASN A 16 15.10 -4.33 -3.62
N VAL A 17 14.98 -5.64 -3.77
CA VAL A 17 16.09 -6.55 -4.05
C VAL A 17 15.79 -7.25 -5.36
N GLN A 18 16.70 -7.17 -6.31
CA GLN A 18 16.63 -7.84 -7.60
C GLN A 18 17.57 -9.05 -7.59
N GLU A 19 17.10 -10.21 -8.10
CA GLU A 19 17.88 -11.44 -8.24
C GLU A 19 18.42 -11.62 -9.66
N PHE A 20 17.67 -11.17 -10.66
CA PHE A 20 17.95 -11.34 -12.08
C PHE A 20 17.40 -10.13 -12.86
N PRO A 21 18.01 -9.72 -14.00
CA PRO A 21 19.20 -10.29 -14.66
C PRO A 21 20.51 -9.99 -13.94
N LEU A 22 20.62 -8.84 -13.27
CA LEU A 22 21.77 -8.45 -12.47
C LEU A 22 21.33 -8.38 -11.00
N PRO A 23 21.92 -9.18 -10.09
CA PRO A 23 21.65 -9.05 -8.68
C PRO A 23 21.99 -7.65 -8.16
N ASP A 24 21.01 -6.97 -7.57
CA ASP A 24 21.19 -5.62 -7.04
C ASP A 24 20.25 -5.36 -5.85
N VAL A 25 20.63 -4.38 -5.03
CA VAL A 25 19.85 -3.87 -3.91
C VAL A 25 19.66 -2.38 -4.08
N ALA A 26 18.42 -1.95 -4.30
CA ALA A 26 18.09 -0.54 -4.43
C ALA A 26 18.20 0.17 -3.06
N CYS A 27 19.39 0.71 -2.76
CA CYS A 27 19.74 1.36 -1.50
C CYS A 27 19.08 2.73 -1.33
N ARG A 28 17.78 2.78 -1.55
CA ARG A 28 16.89 3.92 -1.27
C ARG A 28 15.65 3.44 -0.53
N THR A 29 14.97 4.32 0.18
CA THR A 29 13.73 3.97 0.89
C THR A 29 12.73 5.12 0.86
N SER A 30 11.45 4.78 0.94
CA SER A 30 10.34 5.73 1.05
C SER A 30 9.68 5.67 2.42
N PRO A 31 8.87 6.68 2.80
CA PRO A 31 8.09 6.61 4.04
C PRO A 31 7.16 5.40 4.08
N THR A 32 6.58 4.98 2.95
CA THR A 32 5.77 3.75 2.86
C THR A 32 6.60 2.51 3.17
N ASN A 33 7.80 2.38 2.58
CA ASN A 33 8.70 1.25 2.87
C ASN A 33 9.04 1.16 4.36
N ILE A 34 9.35 2.30 5.00
CA ILE A 34 9.67 2.38 6.43
C ILE A 34 8.45 1.97 7.27
N GLY A 35 7.27 2.52 6.99
CA GLY A 35 6.05 2.19 7.71
C GLY A 35 5.69 0.69 7.60
N MET A 36 5.78 0.13 6.40
CA MET A 36 5.52 -1.29 6.17
C MET A 36 6.55 -2.19 6.85
N ALA A 37 7.82 -1.81 6.91
CA ALA A 37 8.85 -2.56 7.63
C ALA A 37 8.62 -2.53 9.14
N LEU A 38 8.26 -1.39 9.73
CA LEU A 38 7.90 -1.27 11.15
C LEU A 38 6.75 -2.20 11.52
N LEU A 39 5.65 -2.20 10.76
CA LEU A 39 4.53 -3.10 11.01
C LEU A 39 4.85 -4.55 10.66
N SER A 40 5.76 -4.82 9.72
CA SER A 40 6.23 -6.18 9.44
C SER A 40 6.97 -6.79 10.62
N CYS A 41 7.78 -5.99 11.34
CA CYS A 41 8.43 -6.43 12.56
C CYS A 41 7.40 -6.81 13.64
N LEU A 42 6.35 -5.99 13.81
CA LEU A 42 5.26 -6.26 14.74
C LEU A 42 4.45 -7.50 14.32
N SER A 43 4.11 -7.62 13.03
CA SER A 43 3.42 -8.81 12.49
C SER A 43 4.24 -10.09 12.65
N ALA A 44 5.56 -10.02 12.43
CA ALA A 44 6.44 -11.17 12.65
C ALA A 44 6.44 -11.63 14.12
N TRP A 45 6.31 -10.69 15.05
CA TRP A 45 6.14 -11.00 16.48
C TRP A 45 4.79 -11.64 16.75
N ASP A 46 3.69 -11.04 16.29
CA ASP A 46 2.33 -11.55 16.49
C ASP A 46 2.15 -12.96 15.93
N LEU A 47 2.73 -13.24 14.77
CA LEU A 47 2.70 -14.54 14.10
C LEU A 47 3.71 -15.56 14.67
N GLY A 48 4.54 -15.18 15.65
CA GLY A 48 5.58 -16.03 16.22
C GLY A 48 6.73 -16.39 15.26
N LEU A 49 6.93 -15.58 14.21
CA LEU A 49 8.01 -15.77 13.22
C LEU A 49 9.33 -15.18 13.69
N ALA A 50 9.30 -14.20 14.59
CA ALA A 50 10.48 -13.57 15.17
C ALA A 50 10.37 -13.52 16.70
N LYS A 51 11.53 -13.59 17.39
CA LYS A 51 11.58 -13.50 18.85
C LYS A 51 11.41 -12.05 19.31
N GLU A 52 10.72 -11.86 20.41
CA GLU A 52 10.51 -10.55 21.08
C GLU A 52 11.78 -9.70 21.10
N ARG A 53 12.87 -10.22 21.67
CA ARG A 53 14.14 -9.47 21.79
C ARG A 53 14.67 -8.95 20.46
N GLN A 54 14.53 -9.74 19.40
CA GLN A 54 14.96 -9.36 18.05
C GLN A 54 14.07 -8.24 17.50
N VAL A 55 12.74 -8.39 17.63
CA VAL A 55 11.78 -7.38 17.15
C VAL A 55 11.95 -6.06 17.88
N VAL A 56 12.04 -6.10 19.21
CA VAL A 56 12.23 -4.88 20.04
C VAL A 56 13.53 -4.15 19.66
N MET A 57 14.62 -4.90 19.46
CA MET A 57 15.89 -4.31 19.02
C MET A 57 15.75 -3.66 17.65
N LEU A 58 15.14 -4.35 16.65
CA LEU A 58 14.94 -3.81 15.30
C LEU A 58 14.07 -2.55 15.33
N LEU A 59 12.92 -2.59 16.03
CA LEU A 59 12.02 -1.45 16.14
C LEU A 59 12.71 -0.26 16.82
N SER A 60 13.48 -0.47 17.90
CA SER A 60 14.24 0.59 18.55
C SER A 60 15.24 1.24 17.58
N ARG A 61 16.03 0.44 16.87
CA ARG A 61 17.02 0.95 15.90
C ARG A 61 16.39 1.66 14.70
N MET A 62 15.29 1.15 14.18
CA MET A 62 14.54 1.82 13.13
C MET A 62 14.00 3.17 13.58
N LEU A 63 13.43 3.24 14.78
CA LEU A 63 12.94 4.50 15.37
C LEU A 63 14.09 5.49 15.62
N ASP A 64 15.26 5.04 16.13
CA ASP A 64 16.46 5.89 16.29
C ASP A 64 16.81 6.57 14.96
N THR A 65 16.83 5.82 13.89
CA THR A 65 17.12 6.35 12.55
C THR A 65 16.02 7.31 12.07
N VAL A 66 14.75 6.89 12.15
CA VAL A 66 13.62 7.71 11.69
C VAL A 66 13.53 9.04 12.44
N GLU A 67 13.84 9.07 13.74
CA GLU A 67 13.90 10.30 14.54
C GLU A 67 15.00 11.23 14.05
N ALA A 68 16.16 10.69 13.68
CA ALA A 68 17.32 11.46 13.22
C ALA A 68 17.22 11.97 11.78
N LEU A 69 16.39 11.30 10.92
CA LEU A 69 16.23 11.71 9.53
C LEU A 69 15.73 13.17 9.41
N PRO A 70 16.27 13.98 8.48
CA PRO A 70 15.70 15.29 8.13
C PRO A 70 14.23 15.18 7.74
N LYS A 71 13.41 16.13 8.16
CA LYS A 71 11.95 16.14 7.92
C LYS A 71 11.45 17.51 7.44
N TRP A 72 10.33 17.52 6.73
CA TRP A 72 9.60 18.73 6.39
C TRP A 72 8.23 18.70 7.07
N ASN A 73 7.98 19.62 8.04
CA ASN A 73 6.75 19.65 8.84
C ASN A 73 6.38 18.28 9.44
N GLY A 74 7.38 17.51 9.92
CA GLY A 74 7.21 16.16 10.45
C GLY A 74 7.16 15.04 9.41
N HIS A 75 7.02 15.37 8.13
CA HIS A 75 7.00 14.39 7.03
C HIS A 75 8.39 13.98 6.60
N LEU A 76 8.57 12.72 6.24
CA LEU A 76 9.76 12.21 5.59
C LEU A 76 9.73 12.49 4.08
N TYR A 77 10.93 12.62 3.47
CA TYR A 77 11.08 12.79 2.03
C TYR A 77 10.90 11.49 1.24
N ASN A 78 10.55 11.60 0.01
CA ASN A 78 10.65 10.57 -1.03
C ASN A 78 11.79 10.98 -1.97
N TRP A 79 13.01 10.46 -1.83
CA TRP A 79 13.46 9.27 -1.14
C TRP A 79 14.60 9.58 -0.15
N TYR A 80 15.04 8.57 0.64
CA TYR A 80 16.31 8.59 1.38
C TYR A 80 17.26 7.54 0.81
N ASN A 81 18.55 7.87 0.78
CA ASN A 81 19.60 6.86 0.59
C ASN A 81 19.77 6.09 1.91
N THR A 82 19.63 4.75 1.87
CA THR A 82 19.69 3.91 3.08
C THR A 82 21.10 3.81 3.67
N ARG A 83 22.15 3.97 2.82
CA ARG A 83 23.56 3.91 3.24
C ARG A 83 24.05 5.20 3.88
N LEU A 84 23.46 6.32 3.52
CA LEU A 84 23.85 7.64 4.00
C LEU A 84 22.87 8.24 5.01
N ALA A 85 21.68 7.67 5.13
CA ALA A 85 20.55 8.21 5.90
C ALA A 85 20.27 9.70 5.55
N GLN A 86 20.32 10.04 4.28
CA GLN A 86 20.14 11.40 3.76
C GLN A 86 19.04 11.43 2.68
N PRO A 87 18.27 12.54 2.58
CA PRO A 87 17.33 12.75 1.50
C PRO A 87 18.02 12.70 0.14
N MET A 88 17.33 12.14 -0.85
CA MET A 88 17.76 12.14 -2.25
C MET A 88 17.07 13.26 -3.02
N GLU A 89 17.78 13.84 -4.01
CA GLU A 89 17.21 14.84 -4.89
C GLU A 89 16.40 14.19 -6.05
N PRO A 90 15.28 14.78 -6.47
CA PRO A 90 14.67 15.98 -5.90
C PRO A 90 14.05 15.70 -4.53
N ALA A 91 14.23 16.62 -3.56
CA ALA A 91 13.63 16.50 -2.23
C ALA A 91 12.10 16.68 -2.35
N TYR A 92 11.36 15.60 -2.25
CA TYR A 92 9.92 15.57 -2.48
C TYR A 92 9.15 15.02 -1.28
N ILE A 93 8.02 15.61 -0.97
CA ILE A 93 7.07 15.11 0.03
C ILE A 93 5.85 14.55 -0.69
N SER A 94 5.61 13.26 -0.53
CA SER A 94 4.42 12.58 -1.05
C SER A 94 3.32 12.56 0.02
N THR A 95 2.12 13.01 -0.34
CA THR A 95 0.97 12.99 0.58
C THR A 95 0.56 11.57 0.94
N VAL A 96 0.55 10.66 -0.03
CA VAL A 96 0.15 9.27 0.20
C VAL A 96 1.18 8.52 1.05
N ASP A 97 2.47 8.66 0.75
CA ASP A 97 3.52 8.02 1.55
C ASP A 97 3.54 8.54 2.99
N SER A 98 3.27 9.84 3.17
CA SER A 98 3.11 10.44 4.49
C SER A 98 1.96 9.81 5.27
N GLY A 99 0.81 9.62 4.63
CA GLY A 99 -0.34 8.96 5.26
C GLY A 99 -0.08 7.50 5.59
N ASN A 100 0.61 6.78 4.71
CA ASN A 100 0.98 5.40 4.93
C ASN A 100 1.91 5.26 6.15
N LEU A 101 2.96 6.08 6.24
CA LEU A 101 3.85 6.09 7.40
C LEU A 101 3.10 6.48 8.68
N CYS A 102 2.29 7.54 8.63
CA CYS A 102 1.53 8.00 9.80
C CYS A 102 0.59 6.92 10.32
N GLY A 103 -0.17 6.26 9.42
CA GLY A 103 -1.05 5.16 9.79
C GLY A 103 -0.31 3.97 10.39
N CYS A 104 0.85 3.62 9.82
CA CYS A 104 1.71 2.57 10.37
C CYS A 104 2.24 2.91 11.76
N LEU A 105 2.67 4.16 12.00
CA LEU A 105 3.15 4.61 13.30
C LEU A 105 2.03 4.60 14.37
N ILE A 106 0.81 5.00 14.01
CA ILE A 106 -0.37 4.93 14.90
C ILE A 106 -0.65 3.46 15.30
N ALA A 107 -0.70 2.55 14.33
CA ALA A 107 -0.95 1.13 14.61
C ALA A 107 0.21 0.48 15.38
N LEU A 108 1.46 0.88 15.11
CA LEU A 108 2.65 0.44 15.83
C LEU A 108 2.61 0.87 17.29
N SER A 109 2.27 2.15 17.56
CA SER A 109 2.15 2.70 18.91
C SER A 109 1.16 1.85 19.74
N ALA A 110 -0.04 1.61 19.23
CA ALA A 110 -1.03 0.76 19.91
C ALA A 110 -0.54 -0.69 20.11
N GLY A 111 0.11 -1.28 19.11
CA GLY A 111 0.68 -2.62 19.22
C GLY A 111 1.79 -2.72 20.27
N LEU A 112 2.65 -1.70 20.38
CA LEU A 112 3.70 -1.62 21.40
C LEU A 112 3.12 -1.43 22.80
N GLN A 113 2.04 -0.66 22.93
CA GLN A 113 1.29 -0.53 24.18
C GLN A 113 0.73 -1.89 24.63
N GLU A 114 0.09 -2.65 23.72
CA GLU A 114 -0.42 -4.02 23.99
C GLU A 114 0.69 -4.96 24.46
N LYS A 115 1.91 -4.80 23.92
CA LYS A 115 3.09 -5.63 24.24
C LYS A 115 3.83 -5.17 25.50
N GLY A 116 3.47 -4.01 26.08
CA GLY A 116 4.09 -3.50 27.31
C GLY A 116 5.41 -2.75 27.11
N TYR A 117 5.57 -2.07 25.95
CA TYR A 117 6.75 -1.27 25.61
C TYR A 117 6.43 0.24 25.53
N PRO A 118 6.14 0.91 26.67
CA PRO A 118 5.65 2.30 26.69
C PRO A 118 6.65 3.33 26.14
N GLU A 119 7.95 3.05 26.21
CA GLU A 119 8.98 3.94 25.66
C GLU A 119 8.93 3.96 24.12
N LEU A 120 8.90 2.78 23.48
CA LEU A 120 8.80 2.68 22.02
C LEU A 120 7.43 3.13 21.52
N GLU A 121 6.36 2.84 22.27
CA GLU A 121 5.01 3.35 22.02
C GLU A 121 5.00 4.86 21.94
N THR A 122 5.54 5.54 22.96
CA THR A 122 5.61 7.01 23.02
C THR A 122 6.38 7.59 21.84
N ARG A 123 7.50 6.99 21.46
CA ARG A 123 8.32 7.42 20.31
C ARG A 123 7.55 7.30 19.00
N ALA A 124 6.91 6.16 18.75
CA ALA A 124 6.10 5.97 17.55
C ALA A 124 4.95 6.98 17.48
N LYS A 125 4.27 7.21 18.61
CA LYS A 125 3.20 8.21 18.71
C LYS A 125 3.70 9.63 18.43
N GLN A 126 4.81 10.04 19.03
CA GLN A 126 5.39 11.39 18.81
C GLN A 126 5.75 11.62 17.34
N LEU A 127 6.32 10.62 16.65
CA LEU A 127 6.59 10.71 15.22
C LEU A 127 5.31 10.90 14.40
N ALA A 128 4.26 10.13 14.72
CA ALA A 128 2.97 10.26 14.05
C ALA A 128 2.35 11.64 14.31
N ASP A 129 2.32 12.11 15.55
CA ASP A 129 1.69 13.37 15.96
C ASP A 129 2.42 14.61 15.38
N ALA A 130 3.73 14.49 15.11
CA ALA A 130 4.52 15.56 14.49
C ALA A 130 4.21 15.82 13.02
N MET A 131 3.57 14.86 12.32
CA MET A 131 3.27 14.97 10.88
C MET A 131 2.08 15.89 10.64
N GLN A 132 2.29 17.05 10.01
CA GLN A 132 1.29 18.09 9.80
C GLN A 132 0.73 18.00 8.37
N PHE A 133 -0.51 17.52 8.18
CA PHE A 133 -1.12 17.34 6.86
C PHE A 133 -1.68 18.65 6.26
N ALA A 134 -2.03 19.64 7.07
CA ALA A 134 -2.60 20.90 6.59
C ALA A 134 -1.75 21.63 5.53
N PRO A 135 -0.41 21.62 5.56
CA PRO A 135 0.42 22.22 4.50
C PRO A 135 0.31 21.54 3.13
N LEU A 136 -0.10 20.27 3.08
CA LEU A 136 -0.28 19.52 1.83
C LEU A 136 -1.69 19.65 1.23
N TYR A 137 -2.55 20.49 1.83
CA TYR A 137 -3.96 20.62 1.50
C TYR A 137 -4.28 21.91 0.74
N ASP A 138 -4.97 21.76 -0.40
CA ASP A 138 -5.52 22.88 -1.16
C ASP A 138 -6.90 23.26 -0.60
N ARG A 139 -6.94 24.33 0.21
CA ARG A 139 -8.17 24.83 0.84
C ARG A 139 -9.22 25.33 -0.16
N ASN A 140 -8.80 25.76 -1.35
CA ASN A 140 -9.72 26.25 -2.38
C ASN A 140 -10.46 25.09 -3.05
N ARG A 141 -9.77 23.95 -3.25
CA ARG A 141 -10.35 22.75 -3.85
C ARG A 141 -10.92 21.77 -2.83
N ASN A 142 -10.56 21.91 -1.57
CA ASN A 142 -10.82 20.94 -0.51
C ASN A 142 -10.25 19.55 -0.83
N LEU A 143 -9.04 19.49 -1.39
CA LEU A 143 -8.33 18.26 -1.80
C LEU A 143 -6.87 18.32 -1.42
N PHE A 144 -6.25 17.17 -1.21
CA PHE A 144 -4.80 17.07 -1.04
C PHE A 144 -4.09 17.14 -2.38
N TYR A 145 -3.00 17.91 -2.45
CA TYR A 145 -2.02 17.79 -3.51
C TYR A 145 -1.41 16.36 -3.50
N ILE A 146 -0.96 15.88 -4.66
CA ILE A 146 -0.20 14.63 -4.72
C ILE A 146 1.09 14.77 -3.89
N GLY A 147 1.71 15.93 -3.89
CA GLY A 147 2.83 16.22 -3.02
C GLY A 147 3.44 17.61 -3.25
N TYR A 148 4.57 17.82 -2.58
CA TYR A 148 5.31 19.08 -2.58
C TYR A 148 6.78 18.84 -2.94
N ASP A 149 7.28 19.52 -3.97
CA ASP A 149 8.68 19.52 -4.38
C ASP A 149 9.43 20.59 -3.56
N CYS A 150 10.15 20.16 -2.55
CA CYS A 150 10.90 21.07 -1.65
C CYS A 150 12.08 21.75 -2.36
N THR A 151 12.66 21.09 -3.38
CA THR A 151 13.77 21.64 -4.18
C THR A 151 13.30 22.83 -5.00
N LYS A 152 12.07 22.77 -5.54
CA LYS A 152 11.46 23.85 -6.32
C LYS A 152 10.57 24.79 -5.51
N GLY A 153 10.23 24.44 -4.27
CA GLY A 153 9.25 25.16 -3.47
C GLY A 153 7.84 25.17 -4.10
N ALA A 154 7.42 24.07 -4.73
CA ALA A 154 6.20 24.04 -5.52
C ALA A 154 5.34 22.78 -5.25
N TYR A 155 4.03 22.97 -5.15
CA TYR A 155 3.07 21.87 -5.11
C TYR A 155 2.92 21.20 -6.48
N SER A 156 2.53 19.92 -6.47
CA SER A 156 2.09 19.22 -7.68
C SER A 156 0.88 19.95 -8.30
N LYS A 157 0.71 19.81 -9.63
CA LYS A 157 -0.46 20.35 -10.35
C LYS A 157 -1.64 19.37 -10.40
N SER A 158 -1.63 18.38 -9.55
CA SER A 158 -2.64 17.33 -9.48
C SER A 158 -3.01 17.06 -8.02
N TRP A 159 -4.21 16.53 -7.81
CA TRP A 159 -4.81 16.31 -6.49
C TRP A 159 -5.31 14.88 -6.37
N TYR A 160 -5.39 14.38 -5.14
CA TYR A 160 -6.12 13.15 -4.82
C TYR A 160 -7.60 13.48 -4.66
N ASP A 161 -8.40 13.12 -5.64
CA ASP A 161 -9.83 13.46 -5.73
C ASP A 161 -10.78 12.25 -5.73
N LEU A 162 -10.23 11.02 -5.67
CA LEU A 162 -11.01 9.78 -5.69
C LEU A 162 -11.09 9.13 -4.31
N MET A 163 -12.28 8.63 -3.95
CA MET A 163 -12.48 7.81 -2.74
C MET A 163 -11.82 6.43 -2.88
N ALA A 164 -11.91 5.79 -4.05
CA ALA A 164 -11.18 4.57 -4.37
C ALA A 164 -9.73 4.92 -4.75
N SER A 165 -8.92 5.19 -3.75
CA SER A 165 -7.52 5.59 -3.87
C SER A 165 -6.73 5.12 -2.65
N GLU A 166 -5.45 4.86 -2.82
CA GLU A 166 -4.52 4.62 -1.72
C GLU A 166 -4.43 5.82 -0.76
N ALA A 167 -4.58 7.06 -1.28
CA ALA A 167 -4.59 8.28 -0.50
C ALA A 167 -5.79 8.41 0.45
N ARG A 168 -6.76 7.48 0.39
CA ARG A 168 -7.89 7.44 1.35
C ARG A 168 -7.41 7.34 2.80
N LEU A 169 -6.30 6.64 3.06
CA LEU A 169 -5.71 6.56 4.40
C LEU A 169 -5.24 7.93 4.88
N SER A 170 -4.51 8.70 4.05
CA SER A 170 -4.09 10.07 4.35
C SER A 170 -5.29 10.99 4.61
N SER A 171 -6.30 10.88 3.75
CA SER A 171 -7.56 11.65 3.86
C SER A 171 -8.30 11.35 5.16
N TYR A 172 -8.38 10.08 5.56
CA TYR A 172 -9.00 9.67 6.81
C TYR A 172 -8.24 10.23 8.02
N ILE A 173 -6.92 10.01 8.09
CA ILE A 173 -6.07 10.48 9.19
C ILE A 173 -6.19 11.99 9.37
N ALA A 174 -6.02 12.76 8.30
CA ALA A 174 -6.05 14.21 8.36
C ALA A 174 -7.44 14.76 8.75
N THR A 175 -8.53 14.11 8.30
CA THR A 175 -9.91 14.49 8.71
C THR A 175 -10.14 14.13 10.17
N ALA A 176 -9.75 12.95 10.61
CA ALA A 176 -9.94 12.47 11.98
C ALA A 176 -9.14 13.29 13.01
N ARG A 177 -7.98 13.81 12.64
CA ARG A 177 -7.16 14.70 13.46
C ARG A 177 -7.65 16.16 13.48
N GLY A 178 -8.55 16.52 12.54
CA GLY A 178 -8.96 17.91 12.35
C GLY A 178 -7.91 18.77 11.64
N ASP A 179 -6.90 18.18 11.00
CA ASP A 179 -5.93 18.89 10.16
C ASP A 179 -6.61 19.54 8.96
N VAL A 180 -7.70 18.91 8.48
CA VAL A 180 -8.58 19.39 7.42
C VAL A 180 -10.05 19.22 7.81
N ASP A 181 -10.92 20.05 7.24
CA ASP A 181 -12.35 20.00 7.47
C ASP A 181 -12.97 18.71 6.89
N VAL A 182 -14.00 18.15 7.54
CA VAL A 182 -14.73 16.97 7.08
C VAL A 182 -15.31 17.11 5.67
N ARG A 183 -15.50 18.32 5.16
CA ARG A 183 -15.85 18.59 3.77
C ARG A 183 -14.87 18.00 2.76
N HIS A 184 -13.59 17.81 3.17
CA HIS A 184 -12.63 17.08 2.36
C HIS A 184 -13.11 15.68 2.03
N TRP A 185 -13.55 14.91 3.04
CA TRP A 185 -14.06 13.54 2.84
C TRP A 185 -15.27 13.52 1.90
N ALA A 186 -16.19 14.46 2.04
CA ALA A 186 -17.34 14.59 1.15
C ALA A 186 -16.96 15.01 -0.28
N ARG A 187 -15.79 15.66 -0.46
CA ARG A 187 -15.30 16.11 -1.77
C ARG A 187 -14.70 14.98 -2.62
N LEU A 188 -14.26 13.90 -2.00
CA LEU A 188 -13.71 12.76 -2.72
C LEU A 188 -14.78 12.15 -3.62
N ASN A 189 -14.45 11.93 -4.89
CA ASN A 189 -15.37 11.44 -5.91
C ASN A 189 -15.68 9.95 -5.68
N ARG A 190 -16.94 9.57 -5.84
CA ARG A 190 -17.51 8.23 -5.68
C ARG A 190 -18.14 7.74 -6.96
N SER A 191 -17.41 7.84 -8.09
CA SER A 191 -17.90 7.35 -9.39
C SER A 191 -18.14 5.83 -9.32
N LEU A 192 -19.41 5.43 -9.43
CA LEU A 192 -19.84 4.04 -9.35
C LEU A 192 -19.98 3.43 -10.74
N VAL A 193 -19.50 2.20 -10.87
CA VAL A 193 -19.67 1.35 -12.06
C VAL A 193 -20.28 0.02 -11.65
N GLY A 194 -21.24 -0.46 -12.42
CA GLY A 194 -21.85 -1.77 -12.23
C GLY A 194 -21.31 -2.80 -13.21
N ARG A 195 -21.12 -4.02 -12.74
CA ARG A 195 -20.84 -5.18 -13.58
C ARG A 195 -21.57 -6.39 -13.02
N ARG A 196 -22.47 -6.98 -13.82
CA ARG A 196 -23.35 -8.07 -13.38
C ARG A 196 -24.15 -7.65 -12.12
N ARG A 197 -23.96 -8.35 -10.99
CA ARG A 197 -24.61 -8.07 -9.70
C ARG A 197 -23.76 -7.21 -8.76
N TYR A 198 -22.57 -6.81 -9.17
CA TYR A 198 -21.65 -6.04 -8.34
C TYR A 198 -21.58 -4.60 -8.80
N CYS A 199 -21.46 -3.70 -7.86
CA CYS A 199 -21.29 -2.27 -8.08
C CYS A 199 -20.19 -1.77 -7.16
N GLY A 200 -19.35 -0.89 -7.65
CA GLY A 200 -18.27 -0.30 -6.84
C GLY A 200 -17.69 0.94 -7.46
N MET A 201 -16.91 1.65 -6.66
CA MET A 201 -16.22 2.84 -7.13
C MET A 201 -15.04 2.43 -8.03
N VAL A 202 -14.74 3.28 -9.02
CA VAL A 202 -13.53 3.16 -9.84
C VAL A 202 -12.39 3.98 -9.27
N SER A 203 -11.17 3.45 -9.40
CA SER A 203 -9.94 4.16 -9.06
C SER A 203 -9.33 4.83 -10.30
N TRP A 204 -8.16 5.47 -10.15
CA TRP A 204 -7.49 6.08 -11.29
C TRP A 204 -6.87 5.02 -12.22
N SER A 205 -6.04 4.15 -11.68
CA SER A 205 -5.30 3.15 -12.46
C SER A 205 -5.92 1.75 -12.47
N GLY A 206 -6.98 1.49 -11.68
CA GLY A 206 -7.62 0.18 -11.61
C GLY A 206 -6.74 -0.90 -10.99
N THR A 207 -5.76 -0.52 -10.17
CA THR A 207 -4.83 -1.44 -9.50
C THR A 207 -5.43 -1.94 -8.20
N MET A 208 -5.15 -3.17 -7.81
CA MET A 208 -5.58 -3.66 -6.48
C MET A 208 -4.94 -2.87 -5.33
N PHE A 209 -3.77 -2.30 -5.53
CA PHE A 209 -3.11 -1.43 -4.57
C PHE A 209 -4.03 -0.27 -4.13
N GLU A 210 -4.56 0.50 -5.10
CA GLU A 210 -5.45 1.64 -4.82
C GLU A 210 -6.69 1.24 -4.00
N TYR A 211 -7.20 0.04 -4.21
CA TYR A 211 -8.38 -0.47 -3.50
C TYR A 211 -8.06 -0.99 -2.10
N PHE A 212 -7.00 -1.80 -1.96
CA PHE A 212 -6.79 -2.66 -0.80
C PHE A 212 -5.70 -2.19 0.15
N MET A 213 -4.73 -1.36 -0.27
CA MET A 213 -3.68 -0.88 0.63
C MET A 213 -4.27 -0.19 1.88
N PRO A 214 -5.26 0.73 1.77
CA PRO A 214 -5.84 1.35 2.96
C PRO A 214 -6.53 0.35 3.90
N GLN A 215 -6.96 -0.82 3.41
CA GLN A 215 -7.64 -1.84 4.22
C GLN A 215 -6.70 -2.61 5.17
N LEU A 216 -5.41 -2.38 5.05
CA LEU A 216 -4.46 -2.88 6.05
C LEU A 216 -4.68 -2.24 7.42
N LEU A 217 -5.21 -1.00 7.44
CA LEU A 217 -5.40 -0.19 8.63
C LEU A 217 -6.85 0.32 8.81
N LEU A 218 -7.60 0.51 7.71
CA LEU A 218 -8.99 0.97 7.76
C LEU A 218 -9.97 -0.20 7.69
N PRO A 219 -11.03 -0.20 8.49
CA PRO A 219 -12.08 -1.21 8.38
C PRO A 219 -12.90 -1.03 7.11
N SER A 220 -13.51 -2.10 6.66
CA SER A 220 -14.55 -2.11 5.63
C SER A 220 -15.81 -2.76 6.19
N PRO A 221 -16.67 -2.00 6.86
CA PRO A 221 -17.90 -2.52 7.45
C PRO A 221 -18.77 -3.20 6.39
N ALA A 222 -19.39 -4.32 6.74
CA ALA A 222 -20.35 -4.99 5.86
C ALA A 222 -21.43 -4.01 5.41
N ASP A 223 -21.90 -4.12 4.17
CA ASP A 223 -22.88 -3.25 3.53
C ASP A 223 -22.44 -1.76 3.36
N SER A 224 -21.18 -1.45 3.64
CA SER A 224 -20.64 -0.12 3.29
C SER A 224 -20.25 -0.03 1.82
N MET A 225 -20.26 1.19 1.28
CA MET A 225 -19.82 1.47 -0.10
C MET A 225 -18.38 0.98 -0.35
N ILE A 226 -17.51 1.07 0.65
CA ILE A 226 -16.13 0.55 0.58
C ILE A 226 -16.16 -0.97 0.47
N TYR A 227 -16.92 -1.68 1.31
CA TYR A 227 -17.02 -3.14 1.26
C TYR A 227 -17.52 -3.63 -0.11
N GLU A 228 -18.60 -3.03 -0.64
CA GLU A 228 -19.12 -3.33 -1.96
C GLU A 228 -18.08 -3.06 -3.07
N THR A 229 -17.33 -1.96 -2.95
CA THR A 229 -16.24 -1.62 -3.87
C THR A 229 -15.12 -2.68 -3.85
N LEU A 230 -14.74 -3.20 -2.69
CA LEU A 230 -13.75 -4.27 -2.57
C LEU A 230 -14.26 -5.58 -3.19
N CYS A 231 -15.52 -5.92 -2.95
CA CYS A 231 -16.18 -7.08 -3.58
C CYS A 231 -16.19 -6.94 -5.11
N PHE A 232 -16.58 -5.76 -5.60
CA PHE A 232 -16.58 -5.43 -7.03
C PHE A 232 -15.18 -5.58 -7.64
N CYS A 233 -14.15 -5.05 -6.98
CA CYS A 233 -12.76 -5.16 -7.43
C CYS A 233 -12.31 -6.61 -7.54
N VAL A 234 -12.48 -7.42 -6.49
CA VAL A 234 -12.04 -8.83 -6.49
C VAL A 234 -12.79 -9.65 -7.53
N CYS A 235 -14.11 -9.48 -7.65
CA CYS A 235 -14.90 -10.20 -8.65
C CYS A 235 -14.46 -9.85 -10.07
N THR A 236 -14.17 -8.56 -10.33
CA THR A 236 -13.67 -8.11 -11.63
C THR A 236 -12.27 -8.68 -11.92
N GLN A 237 -11.39 -8.71 -10.93
CA GLN A 237 -10.06 -9.34 -11.03
C GLN A 237 -10.15 -10.84 -11.35
N MET A 238 -11.04 -11.57 -10.65
CA MET A 238 -11.25 -13.00 -10.91
C MET A 238 -11.83 -13.27 -12.30
N ASP A 239 -12.81 -12.47 -12.74
CA ASP A 239 -13.40 -12.56 -14.08
C ASP A 239 -12.36 -12.29 -15.16
N TRP A 240 -11.50 -11.28 -14.96
CA TRP A 240 -10.41 -10.95 -15.88
C TRP A 240 -9.39 -12.09 -15.98
N GLY A 241 -8.95 -12.62 -14.83
CA GLY A 241 -8.05 -13.77 -14.78
C GLY A 241 -8.64 -15.01 -15.48
N ALA A 242 -9.94 -15.27 -15.31
CA ALA A 242 -10.63 -16.36 -15.98
C ALA A 242 -10.69 -16.14 -17.51
N ALA A 243 -10.96 -14.91 -17.97
CA ALA A 243 -11.02 -14.55 -19.37
C ALA A 243 -9.64 -14.68 -20.06
N THR A 244 -8.58 -14.24 -19.39
CA THR A 244 -7.20 -14.30 -19.88
C THR A 244 -6.51 -15.64 -19.62
N ARG A 245 -7.14 -16.54 -18.84
CA ARG A 245 -6.59 -17.82 -18.39
C ARG A 245 -5.29 -17.68 -17.58
N THR A 246 -5.21 -16.62 -16.76
CA THR A 246 -4.09 -16.33 -15.88
C THR A 246 -4.57 -16.29 -14.42
N PRO A 247 -3.66 -16.38 -13.44
CA PRO A 247 -3.99 -15.98 -12.07
C PRO A 247 -4.51 -14.53 -12.05
N TRP A 248 -5.30 -14.20 -11.05
CA TRP A 248 -5.75 -12.83 -10.83
C TRP A 248 -4.82 -12.10 -9.84
N GLY A 249 -4.88 -10.77 -9.79
CA GLY A 249 -4.03 -9.95 -8.93
C GLY A 249 -3.24 -8.92 -9.74
N ILE A 250 -3.90 -8.33 -10.78
CA ILE A 250 -3.28 -7.24 -11.54
C ILE A 250 -3.22 -6.02 -10.64
N SER A 251 -1.99 -5.54 -10.43
CA SER A 251 -1.73 -4.37 -9.59
C SER A 251 -0.41 -3.72 -10.01
N GLU A 252 -0.11 -2.56 -9.43
CA GLU A 252 1.17 -1.93 -9.69
C GLU A 252 2.31 -2.81 -9.20
N SER A 253 3.33 -2.92 -10.02
CA SER A 253 4.49 -3.77 -9.74
C SER A 253 5.61 -3.51 -10.73
N ALA A 254 6.78 -4.06 -10.42
CA ALA A 254 7.79 -4.26 -11.45
C ALA A 254 7.28 -5.25 -12.51
N PHE A 255 7.74 -5.10 -13.74
CA PHE A 255 7.35 -5.93 -14.89
C PHE A 255 8.57 -6.29 -15.74
N TYR A 256 8.42 -7.26 -16.63
CA TYR A 256 9.54 -7.82 -17.40
C TYR A 256 9.96 -6.87 -18.55
N ALA A 257 10.45 -5.68 -18.18
CA ALA A 257 11.13 -4.73 -19.03
C ALA A 257 12.22 -4.05 -18.22
N LEU A 258 13.40 -3.93 -18.79
CA LEU A 258 14.59 -3.41 -18.10
C LEU A 258 14.84 -1.94 -18.49
N ASP A 259 15.46 -1.21 -17.58
CA ASP A 259 16.04 0.10 -17.85
C ASP A 259 17.49 -0.05 -18.38
N ALA A 260 18.21 1.07 -18.58
CA ALA A 260 19.58 1.07 -19.05
C ALA A 260 20.60 0.47 -18.05
N GLY A 261 20.19 0.27 -16.79
CA GLY A 261 21.00 -0.32 -15.74
C GLY A 261 20.65 -1.79 -15.46
N ASP A 262 19.89 -2.44 -16.34
CA ASP A 262 19.39 -3.80 -16.17
C ASP A 262 18.47 -3.99 -14.96
N HIS A 263 17.81 -2.91 -14.49
CA HIS A 263 16.79 -2.99 -13.44
C HIS A 263 15.39 -3.12 -14.03
N TYR A 264 14.53 -3.90 -13.39
CA TYR A 264 13.13 -3.98 -13.77
C TYR A 264 12.44 -2.63 -13.63
N ARG A 265 11.69 -2.25 -14.66
CA ARG A 265 10.83 -1.06 -14.65
C ARG A 265 9.59 -1.33 -13.80
N TYR A 266 9.07 -0.26 -13.19
CA TYR A 266 7.89 -0.28 -12.34
C TYR A 266 6.75 0.53 -12.95
N LYS A 267 5.50 0.04 -12.84
CA LYS A 267 4.32 0.70 -13.42
C LYS A 267 3.05 0.30 -12.68
N ALA A 268 2.08 1.20 -12.64
CA ALA A 268 0.72 0.88 -12.23
C ALA A 268 0.01 0.09 -13.35
N HIS A 269 -0.16 -1.21 -13.14
CA HIS A 269 -0.97 -2.11 -13.97
C HIS A 269 -2.38 -2.20 -13.40
N GLY A 270 -3.40 -2.15 -14.24
CA GLY A 270 -4.78 -2.18 -13.79
C GLY A 270 -5.71 -2.87 -14.79
N ILE A 271 -6.96 -3.02 -14.41
CA ILE A 271 -8.03 -3.57 -15.27
C ILE A 271 -8.91 -2.42 -15.76
N PRO A 272 -9.24 -2.34 -17.07
CA PRO A 272 -10.05 -1.25 -17.63
C PRO A 272 -11.38 -1.01 -16.91
N ALA A 273 -12.05 -2.09 -16.48
CA ALA A 273 -13.33 -1.99 -15.76
C ALA A 273 -13.19 -1.44 -14.32
N LEU A 274 -11.97 -1.30 -13.79
CA LEU A 274 -11.68 -0.80 -12.44
C LEU A 274 -11.03 0.59 -12.45
N GLY A 275 -10.52 1.05 -13.59
CA GLY A 275 -9.76 2.30 -13.68
C GLY A 275 -10.35 3.29 -14.66
N MET A 276 -10.05 4.58 -14.41
CA MET A 276 -10.41 5.68 -15.32
C MET A 276 -9.32 5.95 -16.36
N LYS A 277 -8.09 5.50 -16.11
CA LYS A 277 -6.94 5.63 -17.01
C LYS A 277 -7.15 4.76 -18.25
N ARG A 278 -6.69 5.26 -19.41
CA ARG A 278 -6.75 4.52 -20.68
C ARG A 278 -5.57 3.56 -20.82
N ASP A 279 -5.69 2.62 -21.77
CA ASP A 279 -4.64 1.68 -22.20
C ASP A 279 -4.18 0.72 -21.08
N LEU A 280 -5.07 0.40 -20.12
CA LEU A 280 -4.79 -0.54 -19.04
C LEU A 280 -4.71 -1.99 -19.54
N GLU A 281 -5.37 -2.31 -20.67
CA GLU A 281 -5.40 -3.62 -21.29
C GLU A 281 -4.09 -4.02 -22.00
N GLN A 282 -3.16 -3.10 -22.18
CA GLN A 282 -1.90 -3.35 -22.89
C GLN A 282 -0.96 -4.28 -22.14
N ASP A 283 -1.08 -4.35 -20.82
CA ASP A 283 -0.22 -5.15 -19.97
C ASP A 283 -1.03 -6.20 -19.19
N LEU A 284 -0.45 -7.39 -19.06
CA LEU A 284 -1.01 -8.48 -18.27
C LEU A 284 0.05 -8.96 -17.27
N VAL A 285 0.17 -8.20 -16.18
CA VAL A 285 1.16 -8.43 -15.11
C VAL A 285 0.43 -8.71 -13.81
N VAL A 286 0.67 -9.90 -13.25
CA VAL A 286 0.02 -10.36 -12.02
C VAL A 286 1.00 -10.32 -10.87
N ALA A 287 0.70 -9.54 -9.84
CA ALA A 287 1.51 -9.37 -8.66
C ALA A 287 0.96 -10.19 -7.48
N PRO A 288 1.72 -11.13 -6.91
CA PRO A 288 1.25 -11.99 -5.81
C PRO A 288 0.79 -11.23 -4.58
N TYR A 289 1.45 -10.10 -4.24
CA TYR A 289 1.07 -9.31 -3.06
C TYR A 289 -0.38 -8.84 -3.10
N ALA A 290 -0.89 -8.50 -4.28
CA ALA A 290 -2.27 -8.08 -4.48
C ALA A 290 -3.27 -9.17 -4.05
N THR A 291 -2.92 -10.44 -4.25
CA THR A 291 -3.74 -11.55 -3.76
C THR A 291 -3.73 -11.65 -2.22
N PHE A 292 -2.58 -11.42 -1.57
CA PHE A 292 -2.50 -11.40 -0.10
C PHE A 292 -3.40 -10.34 0.51
N LEU A 293 -3.51 -9.15 -0.10
CA LEU A 293 -4.38 -8.08 0.38
C LEU A 293 -5.86 -8.46 0.48
N THR A 294 -6.29 -9.51 -0.21
CA THR A 294 -7.70 -9.96 -0.22
C THR A 294 -8.01 -11.06 0.80
N LEU A 295 -7.05 -11.48 1.62
CA LEU A 295 -7.22 -12.60 2.55
C LEU A 295 -8.39 -12.44 3.52
N ASN A 296 -8.67 -11.21 3.97
CA ASN A 296 -9.80 -10.94 4.86
C ASN A 296 -11.16 -11.02 4.14
N LEU A 297 -11.20 -10.82 2.81
CA LEU A 297 -12.45 -10.79 2.04
C LEU A 297 -12.76 -12.15 1.40
N VAL A 298 -11.77 -12.78 0.76
CA VAL A 298 -11.94 -14.02 -0.02
C VAL A 298 -10.84 -15.06 0.26
N PRO A 299 -10.63 -15.49 1.51
CA PRO A 299 -9.47 -16.29 1.92
C PRO A 299 -9.28 -17.57 1.10
N ARG A 300 -10.35 -18.30 0.82
CA ARG A 300 -10.27 -19.56 0.04
C ARG A 300 -9.81 -19.33 -1.39
N ALA A 301 -10.33 -18.28 -2.05
CA ALA A 301 -9.97 -17.94 -3.42
C ALA A 301 -8.53 -17.40 -3.47
N ALA A 302 -8.14 -16.56 -2.52
CA ALA A 302 -6.79 -16.04 -2.39
C ALA A 302 -5.75 -17.16 -2.24
N VAL A 303 -5.95 -18.09 -1.31
CA VAL A 303 -5.05 -19.24 -1.11
C VAL A 303 -4.96 -20.12 -2.35
N LYS A 304 -6.08 -20.36 -3.05
CA LYS A 304 -6.08 -21.12 -4.32
C LYS A 304 -5.24 -20.40 -5.39
N ASN A 305 -5.39 -19.10 -5.52
CA ASN A 305 -4.65 -18.28 -6.49
C ASN A 305 -3.14 -18.23 -6.17
N LEU A 306 -2.76 -18.05 -4.90
CA LEU A 306 -1.37 -18.07 -4.46
C LEU A 306 -0.69 -19.43 -4.72
N LYS A 307 -1.42 -20.53 -4.49
CA LYS A 307 -0.93 -21.87 -4.86
C LYS A 307 -0.71 -22.00 -6.36
N TRP A 308 -1.61 -21.46 -7.17
CA TRP A 308 -1.47 -21.47 -8.63
C TRP A 308 -0.26 -20.64 -9.09
N LEU A 309 -0.11 -19.40 -8.60
CA LEU A 309 1.08 -18.57 -8.86
C LEU A 309 2.39 -19.32 -8.53
N ARG A 310 2.43 -20.03 -7.40
CA ARG A 310 3.60 -20.83 -7.03
C ARG A 310 3.89 -21.95 -8.05
N THR A 311 2.87 -22.63 -8.58
CA THR A 311 3.07 -23.68 -9.60
C THR A 311 3.55 -23.14 -10.94
N LEU A 312 3.36 -21.84 -11.19
CA LEU A 312 3.85 -21.15 -12.39
C LEU A 312 5.27 -20.59 -12.23
N GLY A 313 5.95 -20.88 -11.12
CA GLY A 313 7.33 -20.46 -10.90
C GLY A 313 7.49 -19.10 -10.21
N ALA A 314 6.44 -18.57 -9.57
CA ALA A 314 6.52 -17.31 -8.84
C ALA A 314 7.31 -17.38 -7.53
N ALA A 315 7.90 -18.51 -7.14
CA ALA A 315 8.61 -18.67 -5.87
C ALA A 315 10.12 -18.46 -6.01
N GLY A 316 10.69 -17.66 -5.11
CA GLY A 316 12.12 -17.39 -5.00
C GLY A 316 12.62 -17.44 -3.56
N ARG A 317 13.83 -16.91 -3.32
CA ARG A 317 14.51 -16.96 -2.02
C ARG A 317 13.70 -16.33 -0.88
N TYR A 318 13.07 -15.18 -1.13
CA TYR A 318 12.32 -14.41 -0.12
C TYR A 318 10.81 -14.60 -0.22
N GLY A 319 10.34 -15.73 -0.73
CA GLY A 319 8.94 -16.01 -0.95
C GLY A 319 8.54 -15.83 -2.41
N LEU A 320 7.31 -15.37 -2.67
CA LEU A 320 6.87 -15.13 -4.04
C LEU A 320 7.58 -13.90 -4.62
N TYR A 321 8.01 -14.01 -5.89
CA TYR A 321 8.56 -12.91 -6.65
C TYR A 321 7.56 -11.77 -6.82
N GLU A 322 8.06 -10.63 -7.24
CA GLU A 322 7.31 -9.39 -7.41
C GLU A 322 6.10 -9.54 -8.35
N ALA A 323 6.29 -10.18 -9.50
CA ALA A 323 5.22 -10.42 -10.45
C ALA A 323 5.48 -11.61 -11.38
N LEU A 324 4.43 -12.07 -12.06
CA LEU A 324 4.47 -12.86 -13.28
C LEU A 324 3.95 -12.03 -14.44
N ASP A 325 4.75 -11.82 -15.47
CA ASP A 325 4.39 -11.05 -16.66
C ASP A 325 3.89 -11.97 -17.77
N PHE A 326 2.60 -11.91 -18.05
CA PHE A 326 1.92 -12.68 -19.11
C PHE A 326 1.70 -11.86 -20.40
N THR A 327 2.20 -10.62 -20.46
CA THR A 327 2.01 -9.74 -21.62
C THR A 327 2.58 -10.40 -22.89
N PRO A 328 1.79 -10.62 -23.95
CA PRO A 328 2.23 -11.41 -25.10
C PRO A 328 3.54 -10.94 -25.75
N GLY A 329 3.74 -9.62 -25.86
CA GLY A 329 4.95 -9.05 -26.43
C GLY A 329 6.23 -9.25 -25.59
N ARG A 330 6.10 -9.59 -24.31
CA ARG A 330 7.23 -9.84 -23.40
C ARG A 330 7.39 -11.31 -23.03
N SER A 331 6.27 -12.03 -22.93
CA SER A 331 6.26 -13.45 -22.52
C SER A 331 6.57 -14.44 -23.65
N ASN A 332 6.77 -13.97 -24.87
CA ASN A 332 6.96 -14.84 -26.06
C ASN A 332 5.89 -15.94 -26.16
N GLY A 333 4.66 -15.65 -25.72
CA GLY A 333 3.54 -16.59 -25.71
C GLY A 333 3.62 -17.71 -24.66
N GLN A 334 4.52 -17.60 -23.68
CA GLN A 334 4.60 -18.56 -22.56
C GLN A 334 3.35 -18.46 -21.68
N LYS A 335 2.62 -19.56 -21.55
CA LYS A 335 1.40 -19.64 -20.73
C LYS A 335 1.66 -19.55 -19.23
N THR A 336 2.89 -19.79 -18.80
CA THR A 336 3.32 -19.70 -17.40
C THR A 336 3.64 -18.28 -16.96
N GLY A 337 3.71 -17.33 -17.90
CA GLY A 337 4.26 -16.01 -17.65
C GLY A 337 5.77 -16.05 -17.43
N ILE A 338 6.39 -14.88 -17.34
CA ILE A 338 7.81 -14.74 -16.99
C ILE A 338 7.91 -14.15 -15.59
N PRO A 339 8.64 -14.78 -14.65
CA PRO A 339 8.82 -14.24 -13.31
C PRO A 339 9.70 -12.99 -13.34
N VAL A 340 9.23 -11.94 -12.69
CA VAL A 340 9.97 -10.71 -12.38
C VAL A 340 10.71 -10.98 -11.08
N ARG A 341 11.98 -11.38 -11.18
CA ARG A 341 12.78 -11.89 -10.07
C ARG A 341 13.33 -10.77 -9.20
N SER A 342 12.43 -10.10 -8.53
CA SER A 342 12.71 -9.07 -7.54
C SER A 342 11.68 -9.13 -6.41
N TRP A 343 11.91 -8.35 -5.35
CA TRP A 343 11.01 -8.21 -4.21
C TRP A 343 11.02 -6.75 -3.76
N MET A 344 9.85 -6.15 -3.72
CA MET A 344 9.65 -4.80 -3.21
C MET A 344 9.36 -4.82 -1.71
N ALA A 345 10.02 -3.96 -0.94
CA ALA A 345 9.87 -3.91 0.52
C ALA A 345 8.43 -3.67 0.95
N HIS A 346 7.75 -2.69 0.35
CA HIS A 346 6.37 -2.38 0.70
C HIS A 346 5.40 -3.51 0.33
N HIS A 347 5.59 -4.20 -0.81
CA HIS A 347 4.73 -5.32 -1.21
C HIS A 347 4.87 -6.54 -0.29
N LEU A 348 6.09 -6.84 0.14
CA LEU A 348 6.34 -7.88 1.16
C LEU A 348 5.72 -7.49 2.50
N GLY A 349 5.89 -6.22 2.90
CA GLY A 349 5.30 -5.69 4.13
C GLY A 349 3.78 -5.76 4.11
N MET A 350 3.15 -5.30 3.04
CA MET A 350 1.69 -5.40 2.86
C MET A 350 1.19 -6.86 2.93
N SER A 351 1.94 -7.78 2.31
CA SER A 351 1.59 -9.21 2.33
C SER A 351 1.61 -9.77 3.75
N LEU A 352 2.64 -9.44 4.54
CA LEU A 352 2.78 -9.93 5.91
C LEU A 352 1.72 -9.33 6.83
N ILE A 353 1.45 -8.03 6.72
CA ILE A 353 0.40 -7.33 7.47
C ILE A 353 -0.99 -7.90 7.12
N ALA A 354 -1.24 -8.20 5.84
CA ALA A 354 -2.50 -8.81 5.41
C ALA A 354 -2.69 -10.23 5.98
N ILE A 355 -1.61 -11.03 6.07
CA ILE A 355 -1.63 -12.34 6.72
C ILE A 355 -1.93 -12.19 8.21
N ASP A 356 -1.26 -11.26 8.89
CA ASP A 356 -1.46 -11.00 10.31
C ASP A 356 -2.89 -10.54 10.60
N ASN A 357 -3.43 -9.61 9.82
CA ASN A 357 -4.83 -9.21 9.91
C ASN A 357 -5.79 -10.40 9.71
N ALA A 358 -5.50 -11.28 8.75
CA ALA A 358 -6.36 -12.41 8.45
C ALA A 358 -6.37 -13.48 9.58
N LEU A 359 -5.24 -13.71 10.21
CA LEU A 359 -5.08 -14.69 11.28
C LEU A 359 -5.38 -14.09 12.67
N GLY A 360 -5.04 -12.83 12.89
CA GLY A 360 -5.21 -12.08 14.13
C GLY A 360 -6.56 -11.34 14.26
N GLY A 361 -7.56 -11.62 13.40
CA GLY A 361 -8.87 -10.97 13.45
C GLY A 361 -8.77 -9.45 13.24
N GLN A 362 -8.08 -9.02 12.18
CA GLN A 362 -7.83 -7.63 11.81
C GLN A 362 -7.08 -6.84 12.90
N CYS A 363 -6.02 -7.43 13.45
CA CYS A 363 -5.28 -6.86 14.58
C CYS A 363 -4.72 -5.46 14.28
N MET A 364 -4.17 -5.22 13.09
CA MET A 364 -3.63 -3.91 12.74
C MET A 364 -4.73 -2.86 12.54
N VAL A 365 -5.89 -3.25 11.99
CA VAL A 365 -7.07 -2.37 11.91
C VAL A 365 -7.56 -1.99 13.31
N ARG A 366 -7.65 -2.96 14.24
CA ARG A 366 -8.05 -2.68 15.62
C ARG A 366 -7.06 -1.74 16.32
N ARG A 367 -5.74 -1.99 16.17
CA ARG A 367 -4.68 -1.13 16.73
C ARG A 367 -4.76 0.29 16.20
N PHE A 368 -4.94 0.45 14.88
CA PHE A 368 -5.12 1.77 14.28
C PHE A 368 -6.32 2.52 14.89
N LEU A 369 -7.44 1.83 15.11
CA LEU A 369 -8.67 2.41 15.68
C LEU A 369 -8.64 2.60 17.20
N GLN A 370 -7.64 2.06 17.91
CA GLN A 370 -7.43 2.34 19.35
C GLN A 370 -6.98 3.79 19.58
N ASP A 371 -6.37 4.46 18.60
CA ASP A 371 -6.15 5.90 18.66
C ASP A 371 -7.51 6.62 18.75
N PRO A 372 -7.73 7.48 19.79
CA PRO A 372 -9.02 8.11 20.02
C PRO A 372 -9.54 8.94 18.85
N SER A 373 -8.64 9.63 18.12
CA SER A 373 -9.01 10.43 16.94
C SER A 373 -9.46 9.52 15.81
N MET A 374 -8.72 8.44 15.55
CA MET A 374 -9.07 7.47 14.49
C MET A 374 -10.36 6.74 14.82
N GLY A 375 -10.55 6.32 16.06
CA GLY A 375 -11.77 5.63 16.51
C GLY A 375 -13.03 6.49 16.44
N ALA A 376 -12.94 7.79 16.71
CA ALA A 376 -14.08 8.70 16.75
C ALA A 376 -14.74 8.93 15.37
N TYR A 377 -14.00 8.76 14.28
CA TYR A 377 -14.46 9.06 12.92
C TYR A 377 -14.89 7.83 12.11
N GLN A 378 -15.04 6.66 12.73
CA GLN A 378 -15.40 5.40 12.03
C GLN A 378 -16.72 5.49 11.25
N GLU A 379 -17.63 6.38 11.60
CA GLU A 379 -18.88 6.61 10.88
C GLU A 379 -18.66 7.02 9.42
N LEU A 380 -17.56 7.71 9.11
CA LEU A 380 -17.20 8.05 7.73
C LEU A 380 -17.01 6.82 6.84
N LEU A 381 -16.66 5.67 7.43
CA LEU A 381 -16.41 4.41 6.71
C LEU A 381 -17.67 3.55 6.55
N GLN A 382 -18.81 3.99 7.13
CA GLN A 382 -20.10 3.30 7.06
C GLN A 382 -21.01 3.81 5.93
N GLU A 383 -20.49 4.71 5.10
CA GLU A 383 -21.21 5.26 3.95
C GLU A 383 -21.76 4.13 3.06
N LYS A 384 -23.04 4.23 2.69
CA LYS A 384 -23.74 3.22 1.86
C LYS A 384 -23.97 3.73 0.45
N ILE A 385 -24.06 2.79 -0.50
CA ILE A 385 -24.49 3.13 -1.87
C ILE A 385 -25.97 3.51 -1.81
N PRO A 386 -26.35 4.73 -2.23
CA PRO A 386 -27.75 5.11 -2.28
C PRO A 386 -28.53 4.26 -3.28
N VAL A 387 -29.69 3.75 -2.87
CA VAL A 387 -30.53 2.84 -3.67
C VAL A 387 -31.01 3.49 -5.00
N THR A 388 -31.00 4.82 -5.07
CA THR A 388 -31.52 5.61 -6.21
C THR A 388 -30.46 6.10 -7.19
N VAL A 389 -29.18 5.80 -6.97
CA VAL A 389 -28.11 6.23 -7.89
C VAL A 389 -28.10 5.34 -9.13
N PRO A 390 -28.25 5.91 -10.34
CA PRO A 390 -28.05 5.14 -11.56
C PRO A 390 -26.59 4.69 -11.67
N VAL A 391 -26.39 3.40 -11.82
CA VAL A 391 -25.07 2.79 -11.99
C VAL A 391 -24.85 2.62 -13.49
N MET A 392 -23.75 3.18 -14.00
CA MET A 392 -23.37 2.97 -15.40
C MET A 392 -22.80 1.55 -15.57
N GLU A 393 -23.30 0.82 -16.56
CA GLU A 393 -22.68 -0.47 -16.93
C GLU A 393 -21.28 -0.21 -17.47
N GLY A 394 -20.28 -0.82 -16.85
CA GLY A 394 -18.91 -0.78 -17.36
C GLY A 394 -18.82 -1.51 -18.70
N GLN A 395 -18.06 -0.96 -19.63
CA GLN A 395 -17.78 -1.64 -20.89
C GLN A 395 -17.06 -2.98 -20.63
N PRO A 396 -17.33 -4.02 -21.45
CA PRO A 396 -16.79 -5.35 -21.25
C PRO A 396 -15.27 -5.43 -21.37
#